data_7c1a7f339d78b1a4bab129554d350a75
#
_entry.id   7c1a7f339d78b1a4bab129554d350a75
#
_cell.length_a   1.000
_cell.length_b   1.000
_cell.length_c   1.000
_cell.angle_alpha   90.00
_cell.angle_beta   90.00
_cell.angle_gamma   90.00
#
_symmetry.space_group_name_H-M   'P 1'
#
loop_
_entity.id
_entity.type
_entity.pdbx_description
1 polymer ?
#
loop_
_entity_poly.entity_id
_entity_poly.type
_entity_poly.pdbx_seq_one_letter_code
_entity_poly.pdbx_strand_id
1 'polypeptide(L)'
;VSRYRNLLLFLTLATLWGSAFVAISAGLAYIPPVLFAALRYDIAGLLMLGYAVYAVEHWLPRGRLEWMQVAVGAVLLIAAYHAFLFVGQQNTTAAAAAILVSLSPVLSTGFARLVVPSDALSPVGIVGVVIGLVGVGVIVQPDPANLLATGSVAKGLVFWAAAAFALGSVLTRRLDASLPIETMEAWSMLGGALVMHLVSVAIGEPIEPAAWTTPEAIGALAYLSVGASAVGFLIYFDLLERLGAVEINMVSYVAPIVTAVVGWFYLDEIVDTATLTGFALIAVGFLLVKRRAIRREVGSARSLGSSE
;
A
#
# COMPACT_ATOMS: atom_id res chain seq x y z
N VAL A 1 -23.86 6.52 -16.95
CA VAL A 1 -23.27 7.50 -16.01
C VAL A 1 -22.41 6.81 -14.96
N SER A 2 -22.81 5.65 -14.41
CA SER A 2 -22.06 4.96 -13.35
C SER A 2 -20.67 4.47 -13.77
N ARG A 3 -20.52 3.93 -14.99
CA ARG A 3 -19.26 3.36 -15.49
C ARG A 3 -18.16 4.42 -15.66
N TYR A 4 -18.47 5.58 -16.19
CA TYR A 4 -17.50 6.69 -16.34
C TYR A 4 -17.09 7.27 -14.99
N ARG A 5 -18.02 7.36 -14.03
CA ARG A 5 -17.72 7.79 -12.66
C ARG A 5 -16.75 6.85 -11.98
N ASN A 6 -17.00 5.54 -12.04
CA ASN A 6 -16.13 4.55 -11.43
C ASN A 6 -14.73 4.55 -12.06
N LEU A 7 -14.62 4.69 -13.38
CA LEU A 7 -13.34 4.82 -14.06
C LEU A 7 -12.60 6.09 -13.64
N LEU A 8 -13.30 7.23 -13.55
CA LEU A 8 -12.68 8.48 -13.10
C LEU A 8 -12.16 8.38 -11.67
N LEU A 9 -12.95 7.85 -10.74
CA LEU A 9 -12.55 7.63 -9.36
C LEU A 9 -11.36 6.66 -9.25
N PHE A 10 -11.37 5.60 -10.04
CA PHE A 10 -10.26 4.64 -10.09
C PHE A 10 -8.96 5.29 -10.58
N LEU A 11 -9.02 6.07 -11.65
CA LEU A 11 -7.86 6.80 -12.17
C LEU A 11 -7.39 7.87 -11.19
N THR A 12 -8.30 8.56 -10.52
CA THR A 12 -7.97 9.53 -9.47
C THR A 12 -7.24 8.83 -8.32
N LEU A 13 -7.74 7.69 -7.85
CA LEU A 13 -7.11 6.92 -6.79
C LEU A 13 -5.71 6.42 -7.21
N ALA A 14 -5.58 5.88 -8.43
CA ALA A 14 -4.30 5.44 -8.97
C ALA A 14 -3.30 6.60 -9.07
N THR A 15 -3.78 7.80 -9.41
CA THR A 15 -2.95 9.01 -9.46
C THR A 15 -2.53 9.45 -8.06
N LEU A 16 -3.45 9.50 -7.09
CA LEU A 16 -3.15 9.87 -5.72
C LEU A 16 -2.14 8.91 -5.08
N TRP A 17 -2.33 7.60 -5.26
CA TRP A 17 -1.44 6.61 -4.66
C TRP A 17 -0.13 6.46 -5.43
N GLY A 18 -0.13 6.59 -6.76
CA GLY A 18 1.09 6.54 -7.55
C GLY A 18 2.01 7.74 -7.28
N SER A 19 1.47 8.95 -7.30
CA SER A 19 2.26 10.16 -6.99
C SER A 19 2.63 10.28 -5.50
N ALA A 20 1.99 9.51 -4.59
CA ALA A 20 2.41 9.45 -3.20
C ALA A 20 3.87 8.98 -3.03
N PHE A 21 4.34 8.04 -3.85
CA PHE A 21 5.74 7.60 -3.79
C PHE A 21 6.71 8.74 -4.15
N VAL A 22 6.35 9.58 -5.12
CA VAL A 22 7.14 10.76 -5.49
C VAL A 22 7.11 11.80 -4.36
N ALA A 23 5.95 12.03 -3.74
CA ALA A 23 5.83 12.93 -2.59
C ALA A 23 6.60 12.43 -1.36
N ILE A 24 6.67 11.11 -1.14
CA ILE A 24 7.52 10.50 -0.11
C ILE A 24 8.99 10.84 -0.38
N SER A 25 9.51 10.58 -1.59
CA SER A 25 10.89 10.90 -1.95
C SER A 25 11.19 12.40 -1.75
N ALA A 26 10.30 13.28 -2.16
CA ALA A 26 10.46 14.73 -1.99
C ALA A 26 10.51 15.14 -0.50
N GLY A 27 9.63 14.61 0.33
CA GLY A 27 9.59 14.94 1.75
C GLY A 27 10.71 14.34 2.59
N LEU A 28 11.26 13.18 2.17
CA LEU A 28 12.40 12.52 2.82
C LEU A 28 13.69 13.36 2.78
N ALA A 29 13.77 14.37 1.92
CA ALA A 29 14.87 15.34 1.91
C ALA A 29 14.87 16.27 3.14
N TYR A 30 13.74 16.38 3.85
CA TYR A 30 13.51 17.36 4.92
C TYR A 30 13.14 16.71 6.26
N ILE A 31 12.45 15.57 6.23
CA ILE A 31 11.89 14.94 7.44
C ILE A 31 12.43 13.50 7.54
N PRO A 32 12.92 13.08 8.73
CA PRO A 32 13.35 11.71 8.96
C PRO A 32 12.24 10.69 8.64
N PRO A 33 12.58 9.52 8.07
CA PRO A 33 11.61 8.65 7.43
C PRO A 33 10.48 8.15 8.32
N VAL A 34 10.79 7.63 9.51
CA VAL A 34 9.76 7.06 10.39
C VAL A 34 8.90 8.17 11.00
N LEU A 35 9.54 9.29 11.37
CA LEU A 35 8.83 10.48 11.86
C LEU A 35 7.91 11.07 10.78
N PHE A 36 8.37 11.13 9.52
CA PHE A 36 7.56 11.62 8.40
C PHE A 36 6.30 10.77 8.21
N ALA A 37 6.47 9.44 8.25
CA ALA A 37 5.33 8.52 8.19
C ALA A 37 4.39 8.71 9.40
N ALA A 38 4.92 8.91 10.61
CA ALA A 38 4.12 9.15 11.80
C ALA A 38 3.27 10.44 11.67
N LEU A 39 3.90 11.57 11.34
CA LEU A 39 3.21 12.85 11.13
C LEU A 39 2.13 12.77 10.05
N ARG A 40 2.40 12.06 8.96
CA ARG A 40 1.40 11.78 7.92
C ARG A 40 0.16 11.12 8.51
N TYR A 41 0.35 10.10 9.35
CA TYR A 41 -0.75 9.31 9.89
C TYR A 41 -1.40 9.92 11.13
N ASP A 42 -0.75 10.85 11.83
CA ASP A 42 -1.41 11.72 12.82
C ASP A 42 -2.53 12.53 12.14
N ILE A 43 -2.19 13.23 11.05
CA ILE A 43 -3.13 14.07 10.33
C ILE A 43 -4.21 13.22 9.64
N ALA A 44 -3.80 12.19 8.90
CA ALA A 44 -4.73 11.32 8.18
C ALA A 44 -5.67 10.59 9.14
N GLY A 45 -5.15 10.07 10.25
CA GLY A 45 -5.91 9.35 11.26
C GLY A 45 -6.96 10.26 11.96
N LEU A 46 -6.61 11.51 12.27
CA LEU A 46 -7.56 12.48 12.82
C LEU A 46 -8.67 12.82 11.83
N LEU A 47 -8.33 13.03 10.54
CA LEU A 47 -9.31 13.28 9.49
C LEU A 47 -10.24 12.07 9.29
N MET A 48 -9.68 10.85 9.25
CA MET A 48 -10.45 9.62 9.12
C MET A 48 -11.30 9.32 10.36
N LEU A 49 -10.80 9.66 11.57
CA LEU A 49 -11.61 9.52 12.78
C LEU A 49 -12.78 10.50 12.77
N GLY A 50 -12.55 11.75 12.36
CA GLY A 50 -13.62 12.75 12.18
C GLY A 50 -14.67 12.24 11.16
N TYR A 51 -14.24 11.64 10.06
CA TYR A 51 -15.15 11.03 9.09
C TYR A 51 -15.90 9.83 9.69
N ALA A 52 -15.22 8.93 10.39
CA ALA A 52 -15.85 7.76 11.02
C ALA A 52 -16.92 8.18 12.05
N VAL A 53 -16.63 9.20 12.88
CA VAL A 53 -17.61 9.76 13.84
C VAL A 53 -18.85 10.30 13.14
N TYR A 54 -18.68 10.90 11.96
CA TYR A 54 -19.79 11.46 11.19
C TYR A 54 -20.57 10.39 10.40
N ALA A 55 -19.88 9.42 9.80
CA ALA A 55 -20.44 8.53 8.79
C ALA A 55 -20.98 7.19 9.36
N VAL A 56 -20.45 6.72 10.50
CA VAL A 56 -20.82 5.41 11.05
C VAL A 56 -21.18 5.49 12.52
N GLU A 57 -22.23 4.76 12.92
CA GLU A 57 -22.67 4.71 14.33
C GLU A 57 -21.64 4.03 15.24
N HIS A 58 -20.92 3.05 14.71
CA HIS A 58 -19.92 2.26 15.44
C HIS A 58 -18.51 2.80 15.19
N TRP A 59 -18.26 4.07 15.53
CA TRP A 59 -16.97 4.74 15.33
C TRP A 59 -15.91 4.43 16.40
N LEU A 60 -16.30 3.83 17.53
CA LEU A 60 -15.40 3.45 18.63
C LEU A 60 -15.36 1.92 18.75
N PRO A 61 -14.17 1.28 18.65
CA PRO A 61 -14.05 -0.16 18.84
C PRO A 61 -14.53 -0.63 20.21
N ARG A 62 -15.27 -1.74 20.24
CA ARG A 62 -15.88 -2.32 21.44
C ARG A 62 -15.39 -3.74 21.64
N GLY A 63 -14.88 -4.02 22.81
CA GLY A 63 -14.44 -5.36 23.14
C GLY A 63 -13.05 -5.74 22.58
N ARG A 64 -12.57 -6.90 23.01
CA ARG A 64 -11.19 -7.35 22.76
C ARG A 64 -10.91 -7.63 21.27
N LEU A 65 -11.88 -8.22 20.56
CA LEU A 65 -11.65 -8.66 19.18
C LEU A 65 -11.49 -7.49 18.22
N GLU A 66 -12.30 -6.43 18.37
CA GLU A 66 -12.19 -5.22 17.56
C GLU A 66 -10.88 -4.48 17.83
N TRP A 67 -10.49 -4.33 19.09
CA TRP A 67 -9.19 -3.75 19.44
C TRP A 67 -8.00 -4.59 18.96
N MET A 68 -8.14 -5.92 18.91
CA MET A 68 -7.12 -6.78 18.30
C MET A 68 -7.04 -6.54 16.77
N GLN A 69 -8.18 -6.36 16.10
CA GLN A 69 -8.20 -6.05 14.68
C GLN A 69 -7.54 -4.69 14.40
N VAL A 70 -7.86 -3.67 15.20
CA VAL A 70 -7.20 -2.35 15.16
C VAL A 70 -5.69 -2.47 15.43
N ALA A 71 -5.28 -3.23 16.44
CA ALA A 71 -3.86 -3.40 16.78
C ALA A 71 -3.08 -4.07 15.63
N VAL A 72 -3.64 -5.10 15.00
CA VAL A 72 -3.04 -5.72 13.80
C VAL A 72 -2.94 -4.72 12.66
N GLY A 73 -4.00 -3.93 12.41
CA GLY A 73 -3.98 -2.86 11.41
C GLY A 73 -2.91 -1.81 11.73
N ALA A 74 -2.88 -1.31 12.97
CA ALA A 74 -1.92 -0.30 13.43
C ALA A 74 -0.46 -0.77 13.27
N VAL A 75 -0.16 -2.01 13.68
CA VAL A 75 1.21 -2.53 13.64
C VAL A 75 1.63 -2.93 12.23
N LEU A 76 0.80 -3.65 11.48
CA LEU A 76 1.22 -4.25 10.20
C LEU A 76 0.83 -3.40 8.99
N LEU A 77 -0.41 -2.89 8.92
CA LEU A 77 -0.87 -2.11 7.76
C LEU A 77 -0.31 -0.69 7.78
N ILE A 78 -0.14 -0.11 8.97
CA ILE A 78 0.30 1.27 9.10
C ILE A 78 1.77 1.34 9.51
N ALA A 79 2.13 0.95 10.73
CA ALA A 79 3.46 1.21 11.26
C ALA A 79 4.57 0.45 10.51
N ALA A 80 4.52 -0.88 10.45
CA ALA A 80 5.57 -1.68 9.82
C ALA A 80 5.65 -1.40 8.31
N TYR A 81 4.49 -1.35 7.63
CA TYR A 81 4.45 -1.05 6.21
C TYR A 81 5.11 0.29 5.90
N HIS A 82 4.71 1.37 6.58
CA HIS A 82 5.21 2.70 6.26
C HIS A 82 6.62 2.97 6.80
N ALA A 83 6.97 2.44 7.97
CA ALA A 83 8.35 2.57 8.47
C ALA A 83 9.34 1.89 7.50
N PHE A 84 9.07 0.65 7.08
CA PHE A 84 9.93 -0.04 6.12
C PHE A 84 9.93 0.63 4.74
N LEU A 85 8.78 1.11 4.27
CA LEU A 85 8.67 1.81 2.99
C LEU A 85 9.48 3.10 3.00
N PHE A 86 9.28 3.98 3.99
CA PHE A 86 9.92 5.28 4.04
C PHE A 86 11.43 5.17 4.26
N VAL A 87 11.88 4.27 5.13
CA VAL A 87 13.32 4.00 5.32
C VAL A 87 13.92 3.41 4.04
N GLY A 88 13.26 2.43 3.41
CA GLY A 88 13.72 1.84 2.16
C GLY A 88 13.76 2.85 1.02
N GLN A 89 12.78 3.75 0.94
CA GLN A 89 12.70 4.71 -0.15
C GLN A 89 13.76 5.82 -0.09
N GLN A 90 14.47 6.00 1.03
CA GLN A 90 15.64 6.88 1.07
C GLN A 90 16.76 6.49 0.07
N ASN A 91 16.87 5.21 -0.27
CA ASN A 91 17.95 4.67 -1.10
C ASN A 91 17.41 3.79 -2.25
N THR A 92 16.21 4.07 -2.72
CA THR A 92 15.64 3.45 -3.92
C THR A 92 14.73 4.45 -4.63
N THR A 93 14.48 4.23 -5.94
CA THR A 93 13.62 5.12 -6.72
C THR A 93 12.15 4.95 -6.32
N ALA A 94 11.35 6.02 -6.49
CA ALA A 94 9.92 5.99 -6.26
C ALA A 94 9.24 4.89 -7.10
N ALA A 95 9.65 4.75 -8.37
CA ALA A 95 9.13 3.73 -9.27
C ALA A 95 9.43 2.30 -8.79
N ALA A 96 10.68 2.02 -8.38
CA ALA A 96 11.05 0.70 -7.84
C ALA A 96 10.28 0.37 -6.56
N ALA A 97 10.12 1.36 -5.66
CA ALA A 97 9.33 1.20 -4.43
C ALA A 97 7.85 0.88 -4.75
N ALA A 98 7.21 1.63 -5.64
CA ALA A 98 5.83 1.39 -6.05
C ALA A 98 5.63 -0.01 -6.67
N ILE A 99 6.57 -0.44 -7.52
CA ILE A 99 6.53 -1.76 -8.14
C ILE A 99 6.70 -2.87 -7.11
N LEU A 100 7.64 -2.74 -6.17
CA LEU A 100 7.81 -3.73 -5.09
C LEU A 100 6.56 -3.84 -4.21
N VAL A 101 5.92 -2.72 -3.90
CA VAL A 101 4.65 -2.70 -3.15
C VAL A 101 3.52 -3.36 -3.93
N SER A 102 3.52 -3.29 -5.26
CA SER A 102 2.50 -3.95 -6.10
C SER A 102 2.50 -5.49 -5.99
N LEU A 103 3.51 -6.08 -5.35
CA LEU A 103 3.53 -7.50 -5.00
C LEU A 103 2.55 -7.87 -3.87
N SER A 104 2.09 -6.90 -3.08
CA SER A 104 1.23 -7.15 -1.90
C SER A 104 0.01 -8.05 -2.17
N PRO A 105 -0.75 -7.93 -3.28
CA PRO A 105 -1.86 -8.83 -3.57
C PRO A 105 -1.43 -10.28 -3.83
N VAL A 106 -0.23 -10.49 -4.37
CA VAL A 106 0.35 -11.83 -4.58
C VAL A 106 0.72 -12.44 -3.23
N LEU A 107 1.43 -11.68 -2.38
CA LEU A 107 1.81 -12.10 -1.03
C LEU A 107 0.59 -12.35 -0.15
N SER A 108 -0.44 -11.49 -0.20
CA SER A 108 -1.69 -11.70 0.55
C SER A 108 -2.34 -13.03 0.19
N THR A 109 -2.31 -13.43 -1.08
CA THR A 109 -2.85 -14.73 -1.50
C THR A 109 -2.01 -15.88 -0.95
N GLY A 110 -0.68 -15.72 -0.89
CA GLY A 110 0.23 -16.68 -0.27
C GLY A 110 -0.01 -16.83 1.24
N PHE A 111 -0.08 -15.72 1.97
CA PHE A 111 -0.35 -15.71 3.41
C PHE A 111 -1.75 -16.20 3.76
N ALA A 112 -2.77 -15.88 2.94
CA ALA A 112 -4.13 -16.38 3.17
C ALA A 112 -4.15 -17.91 3.22
N ARG A 113 -3.38 -18.59 2.37
CA ARG A 113 -3.27 -20.06 2.41
C ARG A 113 -2.66 -20.60 3.71
N LEU A 114 -1.66 -19.90 4.26
CA LEU A 114 -1.01 -20.32 5.50
C LEU A 114 -1.93 -20.12 6.71
N VAL A 115 -2.77 -19.09 6.66
CA VAL A 115 -3.64 -18.66 7.77
C VAL A 115 -5.05 -19.24 7.66
N VAL A 116 -5.55 -19.47 6.43
CA VAL A 116 -6.88 -20.00 6.13
C VAL A 116 -6.76 -21.23 5.21
N PRO A 117 -6.67 -22.45 5.74
CA PRO A 117 -6.42 -23.67 4.94
C PRO A 117 -7.46 -23.96 3.85
N SER A 118 -8.69 -23.43 3.98
CA SER A 118 -9.76 -23.58 2.97
C SER A 118 -9.48 -22.86 1.64
N ASP A 119 -8.58 -21.88 1.63
CA ASP A 119 -8.23 -21.09 0.44
C ASP A 119 -7.04 -21.66 -0.33
N ALA A 120 -7.10 -22.94 -0.68
CA ALA A 120 -6.01 -23.62 -1.37
C ALA A 120 -5.64 -22.96 -2.70
N LEU A 121 -4.39 -22.51 -2.82
CA LEU A 121 -3.84 -22.07 -4.11
C LEU A 121 -3.82 -23.23 -5.10
N SER A 122 -4.27 -22.98 -6.34
CA SER A 122 -4.05 -23.92 -7.42
C SER A 122 -2.54 -24.04 -7.73
N PRO A 123 -2.07 -25.15 -8.31
CA PRO A 123 -0.67 -25.27 -8.73
C PRO A 123 -0.19 -24.06 -9.56
N VAL A 124 -1.04 -23.55 -10.45
CA VAL A 124 -0.73 -22.34 -11.25
C VAL A 124 -0.67 -21.08 -10.38
N GLY A 125 -1.47 -20.99 -9.31
CA GLY A 125 -1.35 -19.90 -8.35
C GLY A 125 -0.01 -19.93 -7.61
N ILE A 126 0.50 -21.12 -7.26
CA ILE A 126 1.83 -21.28 -6.66
C ILE A 126 2.91 -20.81 -7.64
N VAL A 127 2.83 -21.23 -8.90
CA VAL A 127 3.75 -20.73 -9.96
C VAL A 127 3.68 -19.20 -10.07
N GLY A 128 2.48 -18.61 -10.00
CA GLY A 128 2.31 -17.17 -10.01
C GLY A 128 3.01 -16.46 -8.84
N VAL A 129 2.93 -17.01 -7.62
CA VAL A 129 3.66 -16.48 -6.45
C VAL A 129 5.17 -16.56 -6.68
N VAL A 130 5.67 -17.69 -7.17
CA VAL A 130 7.11 -17.88 -7.47
C VAL A 130 7.59 -16.88 -8.51
N ILE A 131 6.84 -16.71 -9.61
CA ILE A 131 7.18 -15.73 -10.67
C ILE A 131 7.21 -14.30 -10.07
N GLY A 132 6.25 -13.93 -9.24
CA GLY A 132 6.25 -12.63 -8.55
C GLY A 132 7.48 -12.42 -7.66
N LEU A 133 7.89 -13.45 -6.90
CA LEU A 133 9.09 -13.40 -6.08
C LEU A 133 10.39 -13.33 -6.92
N VAL A 134 10.44 -14.02 -8.06
CA VAL A 134 11.55 -13.88 -9.02
C VAL A 134 11.61 -12.45 -9.53
N GLY A 135 10.46 -11.82 -9.83
CA GLY A 135 10.39 -10.40 -10.20
C GLY A 135 11.01 -9.48 -9.14
N VAL A 136 10.74 -9.74 -7.86
CA VAL A 136 11.41 -9.02 -6.75
C VAL A 136 12.93 -9.23 -6.78
N GLY A 137 13.39 -10.46 -6.96
CA GLY A 137 14.82 -10.76 -7.06
C GLY A 137 15.51 -9.98 -8.21
N VAL A 138 14.82 -9.85 -9.35
CA VAL A 138 15.29 -9.05 -10.50
C VAL A 138 15.38 -7.57 -10.17
N ILE A 139 14.44 -7.00 -9.38
CA ILE A 139 14.48 -5.58 -8.96
C ILE A 139 15.55 -5.35 -7.89
N VAL A 140 15.60 -6.22 -6.89
CA VAL A 140 16.55 -6.09 -5.76
C VAL A 140 17.99 -6.23 -6.22
N GLN A 141 18.25 -7.13 -7.18
CA GLN A 141 19.60 -7.44 -7.69
C GLN A 141 20.61 -7.66 -6.55
N PRO A 142 20.37 -8.63 -5.64
CA PRO A 142 21.27 -8.85 -4.52
C PRO A 142 22.65 -9.23 -5.05
N ASP A 143 23.68 -8.47 -4.63
CA ASP A 143 25.08 -8.81 -4.92
C ASP A 143 25.55 -9.88 -3.93
N PRO A 144 25.86 -11.12 -4.37
CA PRO A 144 26.34 -12.17 -3.48
C PRO A 144 27.63 -11.80 -2.74
N ALA A 145 28.47 -10.91 -3.30
CA ALA A 145 29.70 -10.44 -2.68
C ALA A 145 29.43 -9.32 -1.65
N ASN A 146 28.30 -8.61 -1.75
CA ASN A 146 27.92 -7.52 -0.86
C ASN A 146 26.40 -7.47 -0.64
N LEU A 147 25.87 -8.44 0.10
CA LEU A 147 24.44 -8.52 0.41
C LEU A 147 23.92 -7.33 1.24
N LEU A 148 24.81 -6.63 1.92
CA LEU A 148 24.50 -5.45 2.73
C LEU A 148 24.70 -4.13 1.97
N ALA A 149 24.85 -4.17 0.64
CA ALA A 149 24.86 -2.96 -0.17
C ALA A 149 23.60 -2.13 0.08
N THR A 150 23.76 -0.84 0.32
CA THR A 150 22.70 0.08 0.73
C THR A 150 21.46 -0.02 -0.17
N GLY A 151 21.62 -0.07 -1.49
CA GLY A 151 20.52 -0.20 -2.43
C GLY A 151 19.76 -1.54 -2.34
N SER A 152 20.47 -2.66 -2.09
CA SER A 152 19.84 -3.97 -1.91
C SER A 152 19.06 -4.03 -0.60
N VAL A 153 19.62 -3.49 0.50
CA VAL A 153 18.94 -3.39 1.79
C VAL A 153 17.70 -2.52 1.67
N ALA A 154 17.81 -1.37 1.01
CA ALA A 154 16.70 -0.44 0.80
C ALA A 154 15.52 -1.11 0.09
N LYS A 155 15.77 -1.76 -1.05
CA LYS A 155 14.75 -2.50 -1.80
C LYS A 155 14.21 -3.70 -0.98
N GLY A 156 15.05 -4.36 -0.20
CA GLY A 156 14.66 -5.40 0.75
C GLY A 156 13.69 -4.89 1.82
N LEU A 157 13.91 -3.69 2.37
CA LEU A 157 12.97 -3.05 3.30
C LEU A 157 11.62 -2.78 2.64
N VAL A 158 11.59 -2.28 1.39
CA VAL A 158 10.34 -2.08 0.66
C VAL A 158 9.61 -3.41 0.40
N PHE A 159 10.35 -4.50 0.12
CA PHE A 159 9.74 -5.83 0.05
C PHE A 159 9.09 -6.23 1.39
N TRP A 160 9.77 -6.00 2.52
CA TRP A 160 9.21 -6.28 3.85
C TRP A 160 8.02 -5.38 4.17
N ALA A 161 7.99 -4.15 3.67
CA ALA A 161 6.79 -3.31 3.72
C ALA A 161 5.61 -3.99 3.02
N ALA A 162 5.79 -4.44 1.77
CA ALA A 162 4.76 -5.15 1.03
C ALA A 162 4.30 -6.44 1.76
N ALA A 163 5.23 -7.16 2.39
CA ALA A 163 4.92 -8.36 3.17
C ALA A 163 4.14 -8.05 4.45
N ALA A 164 4.49 -6.99 5.18
CA ALA A 164 3.77 -6.54 6.37
C ALA A 164 2.33 -6.15 6.02
N PHE A 165 2.14 -5.36 4.97
CA PHE A 165 0.82 -5.00 4.47
C PHE A 165 0.00 -6.23 4.07
N ALA A 166 0.59 -7.14 3.32
CA ALA A 166 -0.06 -8.37 2.87
C ALA A 166 -0.51 -9.26 4.04
N LEU A 167 0.38 -9.45 5.03
CA LEU A 167 0.07 -10.22 6.23
C LEU A 167 -1.01 -9.52 7.08
N GLY A 168 -0.89 -8.22 7.29
CA GLY A 168 -1.88 -7.41 8.00
C GLY A 168 -3.27 -7.51 7.37
N SER A 169 -3.35 -7.41 6.04
CA SER A 169 -4.61 -7.55 5.29
C SER A 169 -5.26 -8.93 5.46
N VAL A 170 -4.47 -9.99 5.58
CA VAL A 170 -4.99 -11.34 5.81
C VAL A 170 -5.46 -11.51 7.24
N LEU A 171 -4.68 -11.04 8.22
CA LEU A 171 -5.00 -11.19 9.64
C LEU A 171 -6.21 -10.34 10.05
N THR A 172 -6.33 -9.10 9.57
CA THR A 172 -7.50 -8.25 9.84
C THR A 172 -8.78 -8.86 9.31
N ARG A 173 -8.75 -9.45 8.10
CA ARG A 173 -9.90 -10.18 7.55
C ARG A 173 -10.21 -11.45 8.32
N ARG A 174 -9.21 -12.17 8.84
CA ARG A 174 -9.42 -13.39 9.62
C ARG A 174 -10.05 -13.12 10.97
N LEU A 175 -9.74 -11.99 11.60
CA LEU A 175 -10.32 -11.59 12.88
C LEU A 175 -11.83 -11.32 12.77
N ASP A 176 -12.28 -10.81 11.61
CA ASP A 176 -13.71 -10.59 11.28
C ASP A 176 -14.53 -10.05 12.45
N ALA A 177 -14.05 -8.95 13.02
CA ALA A 177 -14.62 -8.39 14.24
C ALA A 177 -15.91 -7.57 14.00
N SER A 178 -16.46 -7.59 12.78
CA SER A 178 -17.65 -6.81 12.37
C SER A 178 -17.50 -5.30 12.58
N LEU A 179 -16.26 -4.81 12.65
CA LEU A 179 -15.96 -3.39 12.80
C LEU A 179 -16.07 -2.70 11.42
N PRO A 180 -16.78 -1.55 11.30
CA PRO A 180 -16.79 -0.78 10.07
C PRO A 180 -15.36 -0.48 9.62
N ILE A 181 -15.12 -0.53 8.30
CA ILE A 181 -13.78 -0.36 7.75
C ILE A 181 -13.23 1.04 8.04
N GLU A 182 -14.08 2.06 8.04
CA GLU A 182 -13.76 3.44 8.38
C GLU A 182 -13.23 3.55 9.83
N THR A 183 -13.89 2.86 10.75
CA THR A 183 -13.49 2.81 12.16
C THR A 183 -12.17 2.07 12.32
N MET A 184 -12.06 0.90 11.68
CA MET A 184 -10.82 0.11 11.73
C MET A 184 -9.63 0.91 11.20
N GLU A 185 -9.77 1.55 10.04
CA GLU A 185 -8.69 2.33 9.41
C GLU A 185 -8.33 3.57 10.24
N ALA A 186 -9.32 4.34 10.73
CA ALA A 186 -9.07 5.54 11.54
C ALA A 186 -8.24 5.21 12.80
N TRP A 187 -8.67 4.22 13.57
CA TRP A 187 -7.97 3.80 14.78
C TRP A 187 -6.63 3.11 14.49
N SER A 188 -6.54 2.36 13.38
CA SER A 188 -5.27 1.78 12.93
C SER A 188 -4.25 2.85 12.52
N MET A 189 -4.69 3.92 11.85
CA MET A 189 -3.84 5.06 11.48
C MET A 189 -3.27 5.75 12.74
N LEU A 190 -4.12 6.09 13.71
CA LEU A 190 -3.67 6.74 14.96
C LEU A 190 -2.78 5.81 15.78
N GLY A 191 -3.16 4.54 15.93
CA GLY A 191 -2.33 3.56 16.63
C GLY A 191 -0.99 3.31 15.94
N GLY A 192 -0.99 3.26 14.60
CA GLY A 192 0.22 3.11 13.79
C GLY A 192 1.13 4.34 13.88
N ALA A 193 0.56 5.56 13.86
CA ALA A 193 1.30 6.79 14.08
C ALA A 193 2.00 6.79 15.44
N LEU A 194 1.28 6.42 16.51
CA LEU A 194 1.87 6.29 17.85
C LEU A 194 3.04 5.30 17.87
N VAL A 195 2.88 4.11 17.26
CA VAL A 195 3.96 3.13 17.16
C VAL A 195 5.16 3.69 16.41
N MET A 196 4.93 4.40 15.29
CA MET A 196 6.01 5.02 14.51
C MET A 196 6.71 6.15 15.27
N HIS A 197 6.01 6.97 16.06
CA HIS A 197 6.64 7.95 16.95
C HIS A 197 7.56 7.26 17.97
N LEU A 198 7.09 6.19 18.60
CA LEU A 198 7.91 5.42 19.54
C LEU A 198 9.15 4.82 18.86
N VAL A 199 9.01 4.30 17.64
CA VAL A 199 10.14 3.77 16.86
C VAL A 199 11.10 4.89 16.48
N SER A 200 10.62 6.02 15.97
CA SER A 200 11.43 7.18 15.58
C SER A 200 12.30 7.68 16.75
N VAL A 201 11.69 7.83 17.94
CA VAL A 201 12.42 8.19 19.17
C VAL A 201 13.43 7.10 19.55
N ALA A 202 13.05 5.83 19.50
CA ALA A 202 13.91 4.71 19.88
C ALA A 202 15.14 4.56 19.00
N ILE A 203 15.04 4.87 17.70
CA ILE A 203 16.17 4.83 16.75
C ILE A 203 16.93 6.16 16.71
N GLY A 204 16.49 7.18 17.45
CA GLY A 204 17.19 8.46 17.58
C GLY A 204 17.07 9.34 16.33
N GLU A 205 15.94 9.31 15.61
CA GLU A 205 15.73 10.22 14.49
C GLU A 205 15.79 11.69 14.95
N PRO A 206 16.51 12.57 14.22
CA PRO A 206 16.67 13.96 14.63
C PRO A 206 15.32 14.71 14.52
N ILE A 207 15.05 15.53 15.55
CA ILE A 207 13.87 16.40 15.56
C ILE A 207 14.32 17.82 15.23
N GLU A 208 14.25 18.20 13.94
CA GLU A 208 14.65 19.53 13.45
C GLU A 208 13.43 20.29 12.88
N PRO A 209 12.61 20.92 13.73
CA PRO A 209 11.36 21.55 13.28
C PRO A 209 11.53 22.59 12.15
N ALA A 210 12.68 23.26 12.10
CA ALA A 210 12.97 24.22 11.04
C ALA A 210 12.99 23.60 9.63
N ALA A 211 13.46 22.35 9.49
CA ALA A 211 13.47 21.65 8.21
C ALA A 211 12.05 21.24 7.77
N TRP A 212 11.14 20.98 8.71
CA TRP A 212 9.77 20.54 8.42
C TRP A 212 8.84 21.68 7.99
N THR A 213 9.23 22.94 8.27
CA THR A 213 8.43 24.15 7.93
C THR A 213 8.77 24.70 6.55
N THR A 214 9.60 24.04 5.77
CA THR A 214 9.81 24.41 4.36
C THR A 214 8.55 24.17 3.54
N PRO A 215 8.25 24.98 2.51
CA PRO A 215 7.08 24.78 1.65
C PRO A 215 7.00 23.39 1.05
N GLU A 216 8.15 22.81 0.69
CA GLU A 216 8.27 21.48 0.10
C GLU A 216 7.90 20.38 1.12
N ALA A 217 8.39 20.46 2.35
CA ALA A 217 8.07 19.54 3.42
C ALA A 217 6.59 19.58 3.78
N ILE A 218 6.04 20.80 3.95
CA ILE A 218 4.62 21.03 4.23
C ILE A 218 3.76 20.52 3.08
N GLY A 219 4.15 20.81 1.82
CA GLY A 219 3.43 20.37 0.64
C GLY A 219 3.40 18.84 0.52
N ALA A 220 4.54 18.17 0.73
CA ALA A 220 4.62 16.71 0.73
C ALA A 220 3.77 16.10 1.87
N LEU A 221 3.88 16.62 3.09
CA LEU A 221 3.11 16.13 4.24
C LEU A 221 1.60 16.34 4.03
N ALA A 222 1.17 17.52 3.59
CA ALA A 222 -0.23 17.83 3.33
C ALA A 222 -0.80 16.93 2.21
N TYR A 223 -0.05 16.78 1.11
CA TYR A 223 -0.45 15.91 0.02
C TYR A 223 -0.61 14.45 0.47
N LEU A 224 0.37 13.93 1.19
CA LEU A 224 0.34 12.55 1.68
C LEU A 224 -0.79 12.32 2.70
N SER A 225 -0.98 13.26 3.63
CA SER A 225 -1.99 13.12 4.69
C SER A 225 -3.42 13.30 4.16
N VAL A 226 -3.66 14.37 3.41
CA VAL A 226 -5.01 14.73 2.94
C VAL A 226 -5.31 14.02 1.62
N GLY A 227 -4.46 14.20 0.59
CA GLY A 227 -4.71 13.68 -0.75
C GLY A 227 -4.61 12.15 -0.79
N ALA A 228 -3.42 11.62 -0.54
CA ALA A 228 -3.17 10.19 -0.70
C ALA A 228 -3.79 9.32 0.42
N SER A 229 -3.86 9.82 1.66
CA SER A 229 -4.48 9.08 2.76
C SER A 229 -5.97 9.38 2.87
N ALA A 230 -6.41 10.54 3.40
CA ALA A 230 -7.82 10.76 3.69
C ALA A 230 -8.70 10.65 2.43
N VAL A 231 -8.45 11.45 1.39
CA VAL A 231 -9.24 11.42 0.15
C VAL A 231 -9.06 10.09 -0.59
N GLY A 232 -7.82 9.58 -0.66
CA GLY A 232 -7.54 8.29 -1.29
C GLY A 232 -8.32 7.15 -0.68
N PHE A 233 -8.36 7.03 0.66
CA PHE A 233 -9.13 5.98 1.33
C PHE A 233 -10.64 6.16 1.18
N LEU A 234 -11.17 7.39 1.19
CA LEU A 234 -12.60 7.62 0.92
C LEU A 234 -12.99 7.14 -0.49
N ILE A 235 -12.16 7.45 -1.51
CA ILE A 235 -12.37 6.94 -2.88
C ILE A 235 -12.24 5.42 -2.92
N TYR A 236 -11.26 4.87 -2.21
CA TYR A 236 -11.04 3.42 -2.13
C TYR A 236 -12.25 2.69 -1.55
N PHE A 237 -12.84 3.19 -0.44
CA PHE A 237 -14.01 2.57 0.19
C PHE A 237 -15.25 2.65 -0.72
N ASP A 238 -15.52 3.81 -1.35
CA ASP A 238 -16.62 3.95 -2.32
C ASP A 238 -16.44 2.98 -3.51
N LEU A 239 -15.23 2.82 -4.01
CA LEU A 239 -14.95 1.90 -5.10
C LEU A 239 -14.96 0.43 -4.65
N LEU A 240 -14.50 0.12 -3.45
CA LEU A 240 -14.54 -1.24 -2.88
C LEU A 240 -15.98 -1.75 -2.77
N GLU A 241 -16.88 -0.90 -2.30
CA GLU A 241 -18.31 -1.21 -2.20
C GLU A 241 -18.95 -1.42 -3.57
N ARG A 242 -18.57 -0.62 -4.57
CA ARG A 242 -19.17 -0.65 -5.92
C ARG A 242 -18.60 -1.71 -6.84
N LEU A 243 -17.29 -1.90 -6.81
CA LEU A 243 -16.56 -2.74 -7.76
C LEU A 243 -16.14 -4.08 -7.14
N GLY A 244 -16.00 -4.13 -5.81
CA GLY A 244 -15.46 -5.27 -5.13
C GLY A 244 -13.92 -5.28 -5.05
N ALA A 245 -13.40 -6.24 -4.27
CA ALA A 245 -11.98 -6.27 -3.91
C ALA A 245 -11.04 -6.62 -5.08
N VAL A 246 -11.53 -7.32 -6.11
CA VAL A 246 -10.65 -7.73 -7.22
C VAL A 246 -10.36 -6.55 -8.13
N GLU A 247 -11.41 -5.83 -8.56
CA GLU A 247 -11.27 -4.66 -9.42
C GLU A 247 -10.48 -3.55 -8.74
N ILE A 248 -10.79 -3.23 -7.48
CA ILE A 248 -10.08 -2.14 -6.78
C ILE A 248 -8.60 -2.46 -6.57
N ASN A 249 -8.24 -3.73 -6.36
CA ASN A 249 -6.85 -4.14 -6.22
C ASN A 249 -6.02 -3.95 -7.52
N MET A 250 -6.66 -3.77 -8.68
CA MET A 250 -5.96 -3.41 -9.92
C MET A 250 -5.26 -2.05 -9.82
N VAL A 251 -5.68 -1.18 -8.90
CA VAL A 251 -5.01 0.10 -8.65
C VAL A 251 -3.54 -0.09 -8.31
N SER A 252 -3.18 -1.19 -7.61
CA SER A 252 -1.80 -1.52 -7.27
C SER A 252 -0.87 -1.75 -8.48
N TYR A 253 -1.43 -1.98 -9.66
CA TYR A 253 -0.67 -2.16 -10.91
C TYR A 253 -0.68 -0.91 -11.80
N VAL A 254 -1.68 -0.05 -11.62
CA VAL A 254 -1.74 1.25 -12.33
C VAL A 254 -0.92 2.31 -11.60
N ALA A 255 -0.92 2.29 -10.27
CA ALA A 255 -0.16 3.24 -9.45
C ALA A 255 1.35 3.29 -9.80
N PRO A 256 2.09 2.16 -10.00
CA PRO A 256 3.49 2.21 -10.41
C PRO A 256 3.73 2.89 -11.76
N ILE A 257 2.78 2.78 -12.69
CA ILE A 257 2.87 3.47 -13.99
C ILE A 257 2.78 4.99 -13.77
N VAL A 258 1.83 5.42 -12.93
CA VAL A 258 1.73 6.83 -12.54
C VAL A 258 3.00 7.29 -11.82
N THR A 259 3.52 6.47 -10.88
CA THR A 259 4.76 6.78 -10.17
C THR A 259 5.93 6.99 -11.13
N ALA A 260 6.08 6.10 -12.13
CA ALA A 260 7.14 6.21 -13.11
C ALA A 260 7.03 7.50 -13.94
N VAL A 261 5.82 7.86 -14.38
CA VAL A 261 5.58 9.08 -15.15
C VAL A 261 5.82 10.32 -14.29
N VAL A 262 5.26 10.37 -13.07
CA VAL A 262 5.40 11.53 -12.17
C VAL A 262 6.83 11.66 -11.65
N GLY A 263 7.50 10.52 -11.35
CA GLY A 263 8.91 10.49 -10.93
C GLY A 263 9.86 10.99 -12.02
N TRP A 264 9.58 10.65 -13.27
CA TRP A 264 10.34 11.20 -14.40
C TRP A 264 10.21 12.73 -14.50
N PHE A 265 8.99 13.28 -14.31
CA PHE A 265 8.77 14.73 -14.43
C PHE A 265 9.31 15.54 -13.23
N TYR A 266 9.24 15.01 -12.01
CA TYR A 266 9.52 15.77 -10.79
C TYR A 266 10.85 15.42 -10.11
N LEU A 267 11.36 14.20 -10.34
CA LEU A 267 12.58 13.70 -9.70
C LEU A 267 13.68 13.33 -10.71
N ASP A 268 13.44 13.54 -12.01
CA ASP A 268 14.32 13.10 -13.10
C ASP A 268 14.67 11.60 -13.03
N GLU A 269 13.79 10.78 -12.43
CA GLU A 269 13.99 9.34 -12.29
C GLU A 269 13.74 8.63 -13.61
N ILE A 270 14.73 7.86 -14.08
CA ILE A 270 14.59 6.96 -15.22
C ILE A 270 14.43 5.54 -14.71
N VAL A 271 13.36 4.87 -15.14
CA VAL A 271 13.10 3.48 -14.77
C VAL A 271 14.07 2.57 -15.53
N ASP A 272 14.89 1.82 -14.80
CA ASP A 272 15.85 0.91 -15.39
C ASP A 272 15.19 -0.38 -15.91
N THR A 273 15.93 -1.13 -16.76
CA THR A 273 15.45 -2.36 -17.41
C THR A 273 15.13 -3.48 -16.38
N ALA A 274 15.87 -3.55 -15.29
CA ALA A 274 15.61 -4.54 -14.25
C ALA A 274 14.29 -4.25 -13.54
N THR A 275 14.01 -3.00 -13.23
CA THR A 275 12.75 -2.54 -12.64
C THR A 275 11.56 -2.83 -13.57
N LEU A 276 11.68 -2.55 -14.88
CA LEU A 276 10.64 -2.88 -15.87
C LEU A 276 10.41 -4.39 -16.01
N THR A 277 11.49 -5.16 -16.07
CA THR A 277 11.42 -6.63 -16.16
C THR A 277 10.78 -7.23 -14.91
N GLY A 278 11.18 -6.77 -13.73
CA GLY A 278 10.60 -7.19 -12.47
C GLY A 278 9.12 -6.86 -12.37
N PHE A 279 8.71 -5.67 -12.82
CA PHE A 279 7.31 -5.29 -12.89
C PHE A 279 6.49 -6.23 -13.79
N ALA A 280 7.00 -6.55 -14.97
CA ALA A 280 6.34 -7.49 -15.88
C ALA A 280 6.17 -8.88 -15.22
N LEU A 281 7.19 -9.38 -14.52
CA LEU A 281 7.12 -10.65 -13.79
C LEU A 281 6.10 -10.60 -12.64
N ILE A 282 6.06 -9.52 -11.86
CA ILE A 282 5.09 -9.36 -10.77
C ILE A 282 3.66 -9.31 -11.34
N ALA A 283 3.44 -8.58 -12.43
CA ALA A 283 2.13 -8.51 -13.09
C ALA A 283 1.68 -9.88 -13.64
N VAL A 284 2.57 -10.63 -14.28
CA VAL A 284 2.31 -12.02 -14.73
C VAL A 284 1.99 -12.91 -13.52
N GLY A 285 2.77 -12.82 -12.46
CA GLY A 285 2.53 -13.55 -11.21
C GLY A 285 1.12 -13.30 -10.67
N PHE A 286 0.70 -12.05 -10.60
CA PHE A 286 -0.65 -11.67 -10.17
C PHE A 286 -1.74 -12.26 -11.09
N LEU A 287 -1.60 -12.13 -12.41
CA LEU A 287 -2.58 -12.67 -13.36
C LEU A 287 -2.75 -14.19 -13.19
N LEU A 288 -1.67 -14.92 -12.93
CA LEU A 288 -1.71 -16.36 -12.67
C LEU A 288 -2.40 -16.69 -11.35
N VAL A 289 -2.11 -15.92 -10.29
CA VAL A 289 -2.72 -16.08 -8.97
C VAL A 289 -4.22 -15.81 -9.03
N LYS A 290 -4.64 -14.72 -9.66
CA LYS A 290 -6.03 -14.24 -9.71
C LYS A 290 -6.84 -14.74 -10.91
N ARG A 291 -6.27 -15.58 -11.79
CA ARG A 291 -6.88 -16.04 -13.05
C ARG A 291 -8.32 -16.56 -12.93
N ARG A 292 -8.64 -17.27 -11.82
CA ARG A 292 -9.99 -17.82 -11.62
C ARG A 292 -11.00 -16.72 -11.28
N ALA A 293 -10.60 -15.74 -10.44
CA ALA A 293 -11.43 -14.60 -10.10
C ALA A 293 -11.70 -13.75 -11.36
N ILE A 294 -10.65 -13.40 -12.10
CA ILE A 294 -10.76 -12.62 -13.34
C ILE A 294 -11.66 -13.32 -14.38
N ARG A 295 -11.52 -14.64 -14.56
CA ARG A 295 -12.38 -15.41 -15.48
C ARG A 295 -13.85 -15.40 -15.07
N ARG A 296 -14.16 -15.47 -13.77
CA ARG A 296 -15.56 -15.40 -13.29
C ARG A 296 -16.18 -14.05 -13.59
N GLU A 297 -15.46 -12.96 -13.36
CA GLU A 297 -15.94 -11.59 -13.63
C GLU A 297 -16.14 -11.32 -15.11
N VAL A 298 -15.17 -11.71 -15.97
CA VAL A 298 -15.33 -11.60 -17.43
C VAL A 298 -16.48 -12.46 -17.94
N GLY A 299 -16.73 -13.63 -17.33
CA GLY A 299 -17.87 -14.50 -17.66
C GLY A 299 -19.21 -13.87 -17.30
N SER A 300 -19.35 -13.30 -16.10
CA SER A 300 -20.58 -12.62 -15.68
C SER A 300 -20.84 -11.34 -16.46
N ALA A 301 -19.82 -10.57 -16.81
CA ALA A 301 -19.97 -9.40 -17.65
C ALA A 301 -20.47 -9.73 -19.08
N ARG A 302 -20.05 -10.87 -19.65
CA ARG A 302 -20.53 -11.35 -20.96
C ARG A 302 -21.97 -11.83 -20.91
N SER A 303 -22.42 -12.47 -19.83
CA SER A 303 -23.80 -12.94 -19.70
C SER A 303 -24.79 -11.78 -19.55
N LEU A 304 -24.40 -10.67 -18.93
CA LEU A 304 -25.21 -9.46 -18.83
C LEU A 304 -25.31 -8.69 -20.16
N GLY A 305 -24.24 -8.68 -20.96
CA GLY A 305 -24.26 -8.02 -22.29
C GLY A 305 -24.92 -8.83 -23.41
N SER A 306 -25.27 -10.11 -23.17
CA SER A 306 -25.99 -10.96 -24.13
C SER A 306 -27.50 -11.00 -23.85
N SER A 307 -28.00 -10.29 -22.84
CA SER A 307 -29.41 -10.17 -22.46
C SER A 307 -30.03 -8.82 -22.84
N GLU A 308 -29.28 -7.94 -23.50
CA GLU A 308 -29.75 -6.73 -24.20
C GLU A 308 -29.77 -6.98 -25.73
#